data_ac4835624480ccb27474cbf28214dd7d
#
_entry.id   ac4835624480ccb27474cbf28214dd7d
#
_cell.length_a   1.000
_cell.length_b   1.000
_cell.length_c   1.000
_cell.angle_alpha   90.00
_cell.angle_beta   90.00
_cell.angle_gamma   90.00
#
_symmetry.space_group_name_H-M   'P 1'
#
loop_
_entity.id
_entity.type
_entity.pdbx_description
1 polymer ?
#
loop_
_entity_poly.entity_id
_entity_poly.type
_entity_poly.pdbx_seq_one_letter_code
_entity_poly.pdbx_strand_id
1 'polypeptide(L)'
;MTNKTTGNVKSGAAPKKSVAREYVEAILIALLLALFIRTFAVQAFKIPSGSMETTLLIGDHILVSKFAYGTHIPNEVPFLNIKLFDDIILFSSEPERGDIIVFKFPKDETRDFIKRVIGVPGDLLEVRRQKIFINGKPYEDLHARHTKSPSDSPLVPRDDFGPVLVPDGH
;
A
#
# COMPACT_ATOMS: atom_id res chain seq x y z
N MET A 1 -45.95 -22.24 64.03
CA MET A 1 -44.53 -22.61 63.81
C MET A 1 -44.18 -22.35 62.37
N THR A 2 -43.61 -21.22 62.11
CA THR A 2 -43.24 -20.76 60.73
C THR A 2 -41.73 -20.75 60.63
N ASN A 3 -41.18 -21.67 59.88
CA ASN A 3 -39.75 -21.83 59.67
C ASN A 3 -39.32 -20.94 58.47
N LYS A 4 -38.55 -19.89 58.76
CA LYS A 4 -38.06 -18.91 57.78
C LYS A 4 -36.68 -19.32 57.31
N THR A 5 -36.59 -19.99 56.18
CA THR A 5 -35.32 -20.37 55.55
C THR A 5 -34.71 -19.16 54.85
N THR A 6 -33.70 -18.60 55.41
CA THR A 6 -32.92 -17.46 54.86
C THR A 6 -31.92 -18.03 53.86
N GLY A 7 -32.21 -17.89 52.54
CA GLY A 7 -31.28 -18.24 51.47
C GLY A 7 -30.13 -17.24 51.42
N ASN A 8 -28.94 -17.72 51.74
CA ASN A 8 -27.68 -16.95 51.64
C ASN A 8 -27.24 -16.88 50.19
N VAL A 9 -27.56 -15.78 49.51
CA VAL A 9 -27.03 -15.45 48.18
C VAL A 9 -25.58 -15.04 48.30
N LYS A 10 -24.66 -15.96 48.03
CA LYS A 10 -23.25 -15.61 47.89
C LYS A 10 -23.08 -14.77 46.63
N SER A 11 -22.98 -13.45 46.81
CA SER A 11 -22.53 -12.53 45.79
C SER A 11 -21.05 -12.87 45.46
N GLY A 12 -20.85 -13.52 44.33
CA GLY A 12 -19.53 -13.78 43.79
C GLY A 12 -18.92 -12.51 43.28
N ALA A 13 -18.21 -11.78 44.15
CA ALA A 13 -17.39 -10.64 43.75
C ALA A 13 -16.26 -11.17 42.84
N ALA A 14 -16.30 -10.80 41.57
CA ALA A 14 -15.19 -11.07 40.63
C ALA A 14 -13.89 -10.49 41.21
N PRO A 15 -12.76 -11.21 41.13
CA PRO A 15 -11.49 -10.74 41.67
C PRO A 15 -11.11 -9.43 40.99
N LYS A 16 -10.95 -8.35 41.77
CA LYS A 16 -10.47 -7.07 41.27
C LYS A 16 -9.05 -7.27 40.75
N LYS A 17 -8.89 -7.20 39.41
CA LYS A 17 -7.58 -7.19 38.76
C LYS A 17 -6.77 -6.02 39.34
N SER A 18 -5.49 -6.20 39.58
CA SER A 18 -4.64 -5.10 40.04
C SER A 18 -4.54 -4.05 38.90
N VAL A 19 -4.59 -2.78 39.22
CA VAL A 19 -4.50 -1.67 38.26
C VAL A 19 -3.26 -1.81 37.36
N ALA A 20 -2.14 -2.23 37.95
CA ALA A 20 -0.91 -2.51 37.18
C ALA A 20 -1.12 -3.59 36.08
N ARG A 21 -1.88 -4.65 36.37
CA ARG A 21 -2.17 -5.69 35.41
C ARG A 21 -3.07 -5.19 34.28
N GLU A 22 -4.03 -4.32 34.58
CA GLU A 22 -4.89 -3.72 33.58
C GLU A 22 -4.10 -2.82 32.62
N TYR A 23 -3.17 -2.01 33.13
CA TYR A 23 -2.27 -1.20 32.28
C TYR A 23 -1.37 -2.05 31.40
N VAL A 24 -0.76 -3.10 31.95
CA VAL A 24 0.10 -4.02 31.16
C VAL A 24 -0.71 -4.71 30.05
N GLU A 25 -1.91 -5.20 30.36
CA GLU A 25 -2.79 -5.84 29.39
C GLU A 25 -3.21 -4.85 28.29
N ALA A 26 -3.56 -3.61 28.64
CA ALA A 26 -3.91 -2.56 27.68
C ALA A 26 -2.73 -2.17 26.77
N ILE A 27 -1.54 -2.03 27.32
CA ILE A 27 -0.33 -1.71 26.55
C ILE A 27 0.03 -2.86 25.60
N LEU A 28 -0.07 -4.11 26.05
CA LEU A 28 0.17 -5.29 25.19
C LEU A 28 -0.82 -5.35 24.02
N ILE A 29 -2.11 -5.15 24.29
CA ILE A 29 -3.14 -5.15 23.26
C ILE A 29 -2.89 -4.00 22.27
N ALA A 30 -2.60 -2.79 22.76
CA ALA A 30 -2.31 -1.63 21.90
C ALA A 30 -1.07 -1.87 21.01
N LEU A 31 0.00 -2.47 21.59
CA LEU A 31 1.21 -2.80 20.85
C LEU A 31 0.94 -3.85 19.75
N LEU A 32 0.22 -4.92 20.08
CA LEU A 32 -0.15 -5.96 19.11
C LEU A 32 -1.03 -5.39 17.98
N LEU A 33 -2.00 -4.54 18.33
CA LEU A 33 -2.85 -3.88 17.35
C LEU A 33 -2.04 -2.94 16.44
N ALA A 34 -1.14 -2.15 17.01
CA ALA A 34 -0.27 -1.25 16.25
C ALA A 34 0.65 -2.03 15.29
N LEU A 35 1.24 -3.13 15.76
CA LEU A 35 2.05 -4.02 14.92
C LEU A 35 1.22 -4.65 13.81
N PHE A 36 0.00 -5.10 14.11
CA PHE A 36 -0.91 -5.65 13.11
C PHE A 36 -1.26 -4.63 12.03
N ILE A 37 -1.65 -3.42 12.42
CA ILE A 37 -1.98 -2.35 11.46
C ILE A 37 -0.76 -2.00 10.61
N ARG A 38 0.41 -1.83 11.21
CA ARG A 38 1.66 -1.53 10.48
C ARG A 38 2.04 -2.64 9.50
N THR A 39 1.86 -3.90 9.88
CA THR A 39 2.24 -5.04 9.04
C THR A 39 1.30 -5.24 7.88
N PHE A 40 0.00 -5.15 8.12
CA PHE A 40 -1.02 -5.57 7.15
C PHE A 40 -1.74 -4.40 6.47
N ALA A 41 -1.97 -3.28 7.16
CA ALA A 41 -2.85 -2.24 6.65
C ALA A 41 -2.13 -1.11 5.93
N VAL A 42 -1.08 -0.55 6.52
CA VAL A 42 -0.52 0.73 6.06
C VAL A 42 0.99 0.71 6.09
N GLN A 43 1.60 1.31 5.07
CA GLN A 43 3.04 1.56 5.03
C GLN A 43 3.31 3.03 4.77
N ALA A 44 4.17 3.62 5.60
CA ALA A 44 4.62 4.99 5.41
C ALA A 44 5.81 5.05 4.45
N PHE A 45 5.74 5.96 3.47
CA PHE A 45 6.83 6.24 2.54
C PHE A 45 7.17 7.72 2.57
N LYS A 46 8.45 8.02 2.32
CA LYS A 46 8.91 9.37 2.08
C LYS A 46 9.20 9.52 0.58
N ILE A 47 8.73 10.60 -0.02
CA ILE A 47 8.91 10.87 -1.45
C ILE A 47 10.36 11.29 -1.73
N PRO A 48 11.15 10.47 -2.45
CA PRO A 48 12.57 10.78 -2.69
C PRO A 48 12.81 11.57 -3.97
N SER A 49 11.85 11.63 -4.90
CA SER A 49 12.04 12.20 -6.24
C SER A 49 10.84 13.00 -6.72
N GLY A 50 11.10 14.00 -7.56
CA GLY A 50 10.09 14.92 -8.10
C GLY A 50 9.29 14.39 -9.29
N SER A 51 9.34 13.09 -9.60
CA SER A 51 8.61 12.56 -10.77
C SER A 51 7.08 12.66 -10.66
N MET A 52 6.58 13.02 -9.48
CA MET A 52 5.16 13.22 -9.17
C MET A 52 4.86 14.63 -8.62
N GLU A 53 5.75 15.60 -8.89
CA GLU A 53 5.74 16.96 -8.27
C GLU A 53 4.43 17.73 -8.36
N THR A 54 3.60 17.46 -9.33
CA THR A 54 2.28 18.12 -9.39
C THR A 54 1.31 17.58 -8.35
N THR A 55 1.54 16.35 -7.88
CA THR A 55 0.65 15.65 -6.95
C THR A 55 1.34 15.40 -5.61
N LEU A 56 2.63 15.06 -5.63
CA LEU A 56 3.44 14.71 -4.46
C LEU A 56 4.75 15.47 -4.50
N LEU A 57 5.09 16.18 -3.43
CA LEU A 57 6.31 16.94 -3.32
C LEU A 57 7.46 16.10 -2.76
N ILE A 58 8.69 16.46 -3.15
CA ILE A 58 9.88 15.84 -2.56
C ILE A 58 9.91 16.11 -1.06
N GLY A 59 10.05 15.04 -0.28
CA GLY A 59 10.09 15.11 1.17
C GLY A 59 8.77 14.86 1.86
N ASP A 60 7.66 14.82 1.12
CA ASP A 60 6.35 14.46 1.68
C ASP A 60 6.37 13.05 2.28
N HIS A 61 5.61 12.89 3.35
CA HIS A 61 5.32 11.59 3.94
C HIS A 61 3.91 11.15 3.57
N ILE A 62 3.80 10.02 2.90
CA ILE A 62 2.54 9.44 2.48
C ILE A 62 2.26 8.13 3.20
N LEU A 63 0.99 7.82 3.36
CA LEU A 63 0.52 6.52 3.85
C LEU A 63 -0.07 5.74 2.68
N VAL A 64 0.50 4.57 2.41
CA VAL A 64 0.07 3.69 1.34
C VAL A 64 -0.75 2.56 1.92
N SER A 65 -1.94 2.34 1.38
CA SER A 65 -2.79 1.21 1.73
C SER A 65 -2.24 -0.06 1.09
N LYS A 66 -2.01 -1.09 1.89
CA LYS A 66 -1.60 -2.41 1.40
C LYS A 66 -2.77 -3.23 0.85
N PHE A 67 -4.00 -2.83 1.15
CA PHE A 67 -5.21 -3.56 0.72
C PHE A 67 -5.73 -3.13 -0.64
N ALA A 68 -5.24 -2.02 -1.20
CA ALA A 68 -5.84 -1.42 -2.40
C ALA A 68 -5.81 -2.36 -3.62
N TYR A 69 -4.71 -3.11 -3.81
CA TYR A 69 -4.51 -3.97 -4.98
C TYR A 69 -4.23 -5.43 -4.63
N GLY A 70 -4.65 -5.84 -3.45
CA GLY A 70 -4.48 -7.19 -2.96
C GLY A 70 -3.73 -7.25 -1.63
N THR A 71 -4.14 -8.17 -0.81
CA THR A 71 -3.47 -8.43 0.46
C THR A 71 -2.43 -9.51 0.23
N HIS A 72 -1.18 -9.10 0.08
CA HIS A 72 -0.06 -10.02 0.23
C HIS A 72 0.11 -10.29 1.72
N ILE A 73 -0.13 -11.53 2.13
CA ILE A 73 0.27 -11.96 3.47
C ILE A 73 1.81 -11.99 3.44
N PRO A 74 2.48 -11.16 4.28
CA PRO A 74 3.94 -11.21 4.33
C PRO A 74 4.35 -12.64 4.69
N ASN A 75 5.10 -13.27 3.79
CA ASN A 75 5.68 -14.59 4.00
C ASN A 75 6.84 -14.57 5.01
N GLU A 76 7.28 -13.38 5.41
CA GLU A 76 8.36 -13.18 6.37
C GLU A 76 7.84 -12.53 7.66
N VAL A 77 8.17 -13.11 8.80
CA VAL A 77 7.90 -12.48 10.09
C VAL A 77 8.87 -11.31 10.27
N PRO A 78 8.40 -10.05 10.45
CA PRO A 78 9.26 -8.94 10.78
C PRO A 78 10.07 -9.30 12.03
N PHE A 79 11.40 -9.20 11.97
CA PHE A 79 12.41 -9.54 12.98
C PHE A 79 12.98 -10.96 12.96
N LEU A 80 12.32 -11.98 12.38
CA LEU A 80 12.80 -13.35 12.43
C LEU A 80 13.34 -13.87 11.09
N ASN A 81 13.08 -13.18 9.98
CA ASN A 81 13.44 -13.61 8.61
C ASN A 81 13.06 -15.08 8.29
N ILE A 82 11.99 -15.56 8.92
CA ILE A 82 11.49 -16.91 8.69
C ILE A 82 10.36 -16.82 7.68
N LYS A 83 10.51 -17.48 6.53
CA LYS A 83 9.42 -17.68 5.57
C LYS A 83 8.44 -18.68 6.16
N LEU A 84 7.20 -18.24 6.39
CA LEU A 84 6.15 -19.09 6.97
C LEU A 84 5.28 -19.77 5.92
N PHE A 85 5.05 -19.11 4.78
CA PHE A 85 4.15 -19.58 3.72
C PHE A 85 4.63 -19.07 2.36
N ASP A 86 4.14 -19.65 1.28
CA ASP A 86 4.24 -19.07 -0.06
C ASP A 86 3.33 -17.85 -0.18
N ASP A 87 3.61 -16.95 -1.14
CA ASP A 87 2.86 -15.72 -1.32
C ASP A 87 1.36 -15.99 -1.52
N ILE A 88 0.57 -15.72 -0.50
CA ILE A 88 -0.89 -15.87 -0.55
C ILE A 88 -1.49 -14.51 -0.89
N ILE A 89 -2.09 -14.41 -2.08
CA ILE A 89 -2.87 -13.26 -2.49
C ILE A 89 -4.34 -13.54 -2.13
N LEU A 90 -4.87 -12.84 -1.12
CA LEU A 90 -6.25 -13.06 -0.67
C LEU A 90 -7.29 -12.36 -1.56
N PHE A 91 -6.93 -11.21 -2.11
CA PHE A 91 -7.76 -10.44 -3.03
C PHE A 91 -6.85 -9.81 -4.08
N SER A 92 -7.26 -9.85 -5.33
CA SER A 92 -6.59 -9.15 -6.41
C SER A 92 -7.55 -8.12 -6.99
N SER A 93 -7.19 -6.85 -6.90
CA SER A 93 -7.85 -5.77 -7.62
C SER A 93 -6.85 -5.18 -8.59
N GLU A 94 -7.26 -4.99 -9.82
CA GLU A 94 -6.42 -4.38 -10.83
C GLU A 94 -6.40 -2.85 -10.65
N PRO A 95 -5.25 -2.20 -10.83
CA PRO A 95 -5.15 -0.75 -10.78
C PRO A 95 -5.95 -0.12 -11.93
N GLU A 96 -6.69 0.93 -11.62
CA GLU A 96 -7.39 1.73 -12.61
C GLU A 96 -6.49 2.83 -13.18
N ARG A 97 -6.86 3.32 -14.37
CA ARG A 97 -6.16 4.44 -14.99
C ARG A 97 -6.32 5.71 -14.15
N GLY A 98 -5.20 6.35 -13.83
CA GLY A 98 -5.15 7.52 -12.96
C GLY A 98 -4.69 7.20 -11.53
N ASP A 99 -4.73 5.94 -11.11
CA ASP A 99 -4.30 5.53 -9.79
C ASP A 99 -2.81 5.80 -9.55
N ILE A 100 -2.48 6.09 -8.32
CA ILE A 100 -1.10 6.25 -7.89
C ILE A 100 -0.69 4.98 -7.15
N ILE A 101 0.26 4.26 -7.75
CA ILE A 101 0.75 3.00 -7.21
C ILE A 101 2.18 3.12 -6.71
N VAL A 102 2.49 2.32 -5.68
CA VAL A 102 3.85 2.10 -5.19
C VAL A 102 4.23 0.66 -5.55
N PHE A 103 5.39 0.51 -6.18
CA PHE A 103 5.88 -0.80 -6.58
C PHE A 103 7.40 -0.88 -6.45
N LYS A 104 7.92 -2.09 -6.31
CA LYS A 104 9.36 -2.34 -6.28
C LYS A 104 9.95 -2.19 -7.68
N PHE A 105 11.08 -1.50 -7.76
CA PHE A 105 11.76 -1.33 -9.05
C PHE A 105 12.28 -2.68 -9.58
N PRO A 106 11.87 -3.14 -10.78
CA PRO A 106 12.18 -4.51 -11.24
C PRO A 106 13.67 -4.86 -11.38
N LYS A 107 14.54 -3.85 -11.51
CA LYS A 107 15.99 -4.04 -11.62
C LYS A 107 16.72 -3.95 -10.28
N ASP A 108 16.06 -3.45 -9.25
CA ASP A 108 16.59 -3.26 -7.91
C ASP A 108 15.43 -3.19 -6.91
N GLU A 109 15.02 -4.33 -6.39
CA GLU A 109 13.88 -4.46 -5.49
C GLU A 109 14.06 -3.78 -4.12
N THR A 110 15.25 -3.25 -3.84
CA THR A 110 15.50 -2.44 -2.64
C THR A 110 14.92 -1.04 -2.76
N ARG A 111 14.50 -0.64 -3.97
CA ARG A 111 13.97 0.69 -4.27
C ARG A 111 12.49 0.65 -4.59
N ASP A 112 11.72 1.46 -3.89
CA ASP A 112 10.30 1.65 -4.16
C ASP A 112 10.09 2.84 -5.10
N PHE A 113 9.25 2.65 -6.11
CA PHE A 113 8.86 3.68 -7.05
C PHE A 113 7.38 4.02 -6.89
N ILE A 114 7.08 5.30 -7.07
CA ILE A 114 5.72 5.82 -7.04
C ILE A 114 5.42 6.40 -8.42
N LYS A 115 4.39 5.89 -9.08
CA LYS A 115 3.97 6.32 -10.42
C LYS A 115 2.46 6.35 -10.55
N ARG A 116 1.97 7.13 -11.53
CA ARG A 116 0.57 7.11 -11.94
C ARG A 116 0.37 6.09 -13.04
N VAL A 117 -0.70 5.30 -12.93
CA VAL A 117 -1.13 4.35 -13.96
C VAL A 117 -1.74 5.12 -15.12
N ILE A 118 -1.17 4.95 -16.30
CA ILE A 118 -1.67 5.58 -17.54
C ILE A 118 -2.31 4.53 -18.45
N GLY A 119 -1.66 3.38 -18.64
CA GLY A 119 -2.19 2.27 -19.43
C GLY A 119 -2.70 1.16 -18.53
N VAL A 120 -3.80 0.55 -18.91
CA VAL A 120 -4.36 -0.65 -18.27
C VAL A 120 -4.31 -1.83 -19.25
N PRO A 121 -4.44 -3.08 -18.78
CA PRO A 121 -4.43 -4.25 -19.64
C PRO A 121 -5.30 -4.09 -20.89
N GLY A 122 -4.77 -4.51 -22.05
CA GLY A 122 -5.45 -4.38 -23.33
C GLY A 122 -5.31 -3.02 -24.03
N ASP A 123 -4.73 -2.01 -23.40
CA ASP A 123 -4.49 -0.72 -24.05
C ASP A 123 -3.31 -0.77 -25.02
N LEU A 124 -3.47 -0.11 -26.15
CA LEU A 124 -2.37 0.22 -27.05
C LEU A 124 -1.85 1.63 -26.69
N LEU A 125 -0.70 1.66 -26.01
CA LEU A 125 -0.07 2.88 -25.52
C LEU A 125 0.98 3.39 -26.51
N GLU A 126 0.93 4.67 -26.81
CA GLU A 126 1.90 5.33 -27.65
C GLU A 126 2.18 6.75 -27.13
N VAL A 127 3.43 7.19 -27.23
CA VAL A 127 3.82 8.56 -26.99
C VAL A 127 4.40 9.14 -28.29
N ARG A 128 3.83 10.23 -28.79
CA ARG A 128 4.30 10.96 -29.97
C ARG A 128 4.48 12.41 -29.59
N ARG A 129 5.67 12.95 -29.80
CA ARG A 129 6.00 14.36 -29.51
C ARG A 129 5.53 14.77 -28.13
N GLN A 130 5.85 13.96 -27.11
CA GLN A 130 5.49 14.18 -25.70
C GLN A 130 3.98 14.14 -25.41
N LYS A 131 3.15 13.72 -26.34
CA LYS A 131 1.71 13.50 -26.15
C LYS A 131 1.42 12.02 -26.05
N ILE A 132 0.58 11.67 -25.09
CA ILE A 132 0.16 10.30 -24.85
C ILE A 132 -1.06 9.99 -25.71
N PHE A 133 -1.04 8.83 -26.37
CA PHE A 133 -2.16 8.28 -27.11
C PHE A 133 -2.50 6.91 -26.53
N ILE A 134 -3.77 6.67 -26.31
CA ILE A 134 -4.30 5.40 -25.83
C ILE A 134 -5.33 4.93 -26.83
N ASN A 135 -5.12 3.75 -27.42
CA ASN A 135 -5.97 3.19 -28.47
C ASN A 135 -6.16 4.17 -29.64
N GLY A 136 -5.10 4.89 -29.99
CA GLY A 136 -5.09 5.88 -31.07
C GLY A 136 -5.75 7.23 -30.73
N LYS A 137 -6.31 7.41 -29.54
CA LYS A 137 -6.93 8.66 -29.10
C LYS A 137 -5.97 9.43 -28.20
N PRO A 138 -5.85 10.77 -28.33
CA PRO A 138 -5.03 11.56 -27.44
C PRO A 138 -5.59 11.49 -26.02
N TYR A 139 -4.68 11.27 -25.06
CA TYR A 139 -4.98 11.26 -23.62
C TYR A 139 -4.34 12.48 -22.98
N GLU A 140 -5.16 13.33 -22.38
CA GLU A 140 -4.69 14.50 -21.63
C GLU A 140 -4.65 14.14 -20.14
N ASP A 141 -3.44 14.01 -19.61
CA ASP A 141 -3.25 13.92 -18.17
C ASP A 141 -3.09 15.33 -17.60
N LEU A 142 -4.07 15.78 -16.81
CA LEU A 142 -4.07 17.09 -16.14
C LEU A 142 -2.89 17.29 -15.18
N HIS A 143 -2.23 16.20 -14.81
CA HIS A 143 -1.09 16.19 -13.87
C HIS A 143 0.24 16.05 -14.59
N ALA A 144 0.25 15.80 -15.91
CA ALA A 144 1.47 15.68 -16.67
C ALA A 144 2.11 17.06 -16.84
N ARG A 145 3.38 17.17 -16.50
CA ARG A 145 4.22 18.34 -16.80
C ARG A 145 5.36 17.93 -17.71
N HIS A 146 5.53 18.67 -18.77
CA HIS A 146 6.71 18.56 -19.61
C HIS A 146 7.85 19.33 -18.94
N THR A 147 8.59 18.67 -18.10
CA THR A 147 9.81 19.23 -17.53
C THR A 147 10.94 19.09 -18.54
N LYS A 148 11.52 20.18 -18.97
CA LYS A 148 12.82 20.17 -19.67
C LYS A 148 13.90 19.83 -18.64
N SER A 149 13.93 18.60 -18.18
CA SER A 149 15.04 18.11 -17.39
C SER A 149 16.10 17.60 -18.34
N PRO A 150 17.32 18.08 -18.27
CA PRO A 150 18.45 17.47 -18.98
C PRO A 150 18.88 16.23 -18.21
N SER A 151 18.01 15.24 -18.04
CA SER A 151 18.48 13.98 -17.54
C SER A 151 18.97 13.17 -18.72
N ASP A 152 20.26 13.10 -18.85
CA ASP A 152 21.03 12.33 -19.83
C ASP A 152 20.90 10.81 -19.63
N SER A 153 19.71 10.33 -19.28
CA SER A 153 19.48 8.91 -19.24
C SER A 153 19.13 8.43 -20.65
N PRO A 154 20.03 7.75 -21.36
CA PRO A 154 19.79 7.28 -22.72
C PRO A 154 18.77 6.13 -22.79
N LEU A 155 18.20 5.74 -21.66
CA LEU A 155 17.36 4.55 -21.53
C LEU A 155 15.85 4.82 -21.58
N VAL A 156 15.41 6.07 -21.67
CA VAL A 156 13.99 6.41 -21.74
C VAL A 156 13.73 7.21 -22.99
N PRO A 157 13.06 6.66 -24.03
CA PRO A 157 12.56 7.44 -25.14
C PRO A 157 11.56 8.46 -24.58
N ARG A 158 11.92 9.74 -24.62
CA ARG A 158 11.15 10.80 -23.95
C ARG A 158 10.06 11.35 -24.83
N ASP A 159 10.31 11.41 -26.11
CA ASP A 159 9.49 12.14 -27.06
C ASP A 159 8.62 11.22 -27.91
N ASP A 160 9.11 10.03 -28.21
CA ASP A 160 8.42 9.02 -29.01
C ASP A 160 8.64 7.64 -28.40
N PHE A 161 7.53 6.92 -28.18
CA PHE A 161 7.53 5.58 -27.60
C PHE A 161 6.33 4.78 -28.11
N GLY A 162 6.55 3.52 -28.43
CA GLY A 162 5.47 2.62 -28.85
C GLY A 162 5.21 2.61 -30.36
N PRO A 163 4.07 2.12 -30.80
CA PRO A 163 2.97 1.60 -29.96
C PRO A 163 3.32 0.30 -29.22
N VAL A 164 2.89 0.20 -27.98
CA VAL A 164 3.07 -0.99 -27.12
C VAL A 164 1.72 -1.41 -26.56
N LEU A 165 1.37 -2.68 -26.74
CA LEU A 165 0.20 -3.27 -26.10
C LEU A 165 0.53 -3.53 -24.63
N VAL A 166 -0.29 -3.02 -23.72
CA VAL A 166 -0.20 -3.34 -22.29
C VAL A 166 -0.70 -4.78 -22.12
N PRO A 167 0.17 -5.71 -21.65
CA PRO A 167 -0.22 -7.10 -21.52
C PRO A 167 -1.30 -7.27 -20.45
N ASP A 168 -2.10 -8.32 -20.61
CA ASP A 168 -3.01 -8.74 -19.56
C ASP A 168 -2.20 -9.14 -18.32
N GLY A 169 -2.58 -8.62 -17.16
CA GLY A 169 -1.93 -8.93 -15.89
C GLY A 169 -2.17 -10.40 -15.52
N HIS A 170 -1.14 -11.04 -15.07
CA HIS A 170 -1.19 -12.39 -14.48
C HIS A 170 -0.90 -12.33 -12.99
#